data_c364ff6fb2c85ff020af6d0b964c0170
#
_entry.id   c364ff6fb2c85ff020af6d0b964c0170
#
_cell.length_a   1.000
_cell.length_b   1.000
_cell.length_c   1.000
_cell.angle_alpha   90.00
_cell.angle_beta   90.00
_cell.angle_gamma   90.00
#
_symmetry.space_group_name_H-M   'P 1'
#
loop_
_entity.id
_entity.type
_entity.pdbx_description
1 polymer ?
#
loop_
_entity_poly.entity_id
_entity_poly.type
_entity_poly.pdbx_seq_one_letter_code
_entity_poly.pdbx_strand_id
1 'polypeptide(L)'
;MTKRPRLSFWQIWNMSFGFLGIQFGYALQNANVSRIFETLGANIDAIPILWIAAPVTGLIVQPIIGHMSDNTWGRLGRRRPFFLVGAILASIALIIMPNSPLLWVAAGMLWILDASINVSMEPFRAFVGDMLPSEQRTKGFAMQSFFIGIGAVVASALPYILTEWVGVANTAPEGHIPPSVKWSFYLGAIAFFGAVIWTIIRTKEYSPQELKAFEEAEQAEVKEKTGSEAIVQHFEHPGSYFLKHSFIWLLFGIILSLGVKFFKLDPKLFIVTVGIVAFGIIQLIVGLLKKANKHQGGLAVVINDLFNMPKTMGQLAVVQFFSWFALFAMWIYTTAGVTSHIYDMKISQGEFNQLKIEQQRLLTQKDSVETDFRFEVFDSELQKIQSHFDKGKSEVAVPVRMLNLFLKESQSNEENKGGLYDNVYQIDEGLFERFIVILKEYNTGANWVGICFATYNGFAAVVAFLLVILAKYTSRKITHAISLVAGGVGLISIFFVSNPNMILVSMLGVGLAWASILSMPYAILAGALPSNKMGTYMGIFNFFIVIPQILAASILGFFVGTVFGGQAIYSLILGGASMFIAAFMVLFVTDRDDVVAHT
;
A
#
# COMPACT_ATOMS: atom_id res chain seq x y z
N MET A 1 23.22 -35.97 -14.68
CA MET A 1 22.34 -35.18 -13.79
C MET A 1 21.30 -34.46 -14.66
N THR A 2 20.03 -34.56 -14.29
CA THR A 2 18.93 -34.00 -15.10
C THR A 2 18.87 -32.49 -14.89
N LYS A 3 19.18 -31.70 -15.94
CA LYS A 3 19.03 -30.23 -15.88
C LYS A 3 17.56 -29.85 -15.92
N ARG A 4 17.22 -28.73 -15.25
CA ARG A 4 15.87 -28.14 -15.30
C ARG A 4 15.49 -27.81 -16.74
N PRO A 5 14.34 -28.29 -17.27
CA PRO A 5 13.96 -28.08 -18.66
C PRO A 5 13.65 -26.61 -18.95
N ARG A 6 14.02 -26.14 -20.15
CA ARG A 6 13.66 -24.80 -20.63
C ARG A 6 12.18 -24.76 -20.97
N LEU A 7 11.48 -23.73 -20.46
CA LEU A 7 10.09 -23.47 -20.78
C LEU A 7 9.96 -22.60 -22.06
N SER A 8 8.93 -22.88 -22.85
CA SER A 8 8.58 -22.06 -24.01
C SER A 8 8.00 -20.70 -23.56
N PHE A 9 7.92 -19.74 -24.51
CA PHE A 9 7.29 -18.44 -24.27
C PHE A 9 5.87 -18.57 -23.70
N TRP A 10 5.04 -19.44 -24.29
CA TRP A 10 3.66 -19.64 -23.85
C TRP A 10 3.54 -20.31 -22.48
N GLN A 11 4.48 -21.16 -22.10
CA GLN A 11 4.53 -21.73 -20.76
C GLN A 11 4.87 -20.67 -19.72
N ILE A 12 5.85 -19.79 -20.01
CA ILE A 12 6.20 -18.65 -19.14
C ILE A 12 5.03 -17.66 -19.07
N TRP A 13 4.35 -17.38 -20.19
CA TRP A 13 3.14 -16.56 -20.25
C TRP A 13 2.04 -17.11 -19.33
N ASN A 14 1.65 -18.36 -19.51
CA ASN A 14 0.61 -19.00 -18.72
C ASN A 14 0.95 -19.07 -17.21
N MET A 15 2.21 -19.32 -16.90
CA MET A 15 2.73 -19.35 -15.55
C MET A 15 2.63 -17.97 -14.88
N SER A 16 2.90 -16.91 -15.59
CA SER A 16 2.92 -15.54 -15.05
C SER A 16 1.57 -14.84 -15.11
N PHE A 17 0.59 -15.36 -15.82
CA PHE A 17 -0.70 -14.72 -16.07
C PHE A 17 -1.48 -14.38 -14.78
N GLY A 18 -1.37 -15.21 -13.73
CA GLY A 18 -2.04 -14.96 -12.45
C GLY A 18 -1.59 -13.68 -11.74
N PHE A 19 -0.39 -13.15 -12.06
CA PHE A 19 0.04 -11.85 -11.52
C PHE A 19 -0.83 -10.69 -11.99
N LEU A 20 -1.44 -10.78 -13.17
CA LEU A 20 -2.43 -9.81 -13.62
C LEU A 20 -3.60 -9.73 -12.64
N GLY A 21 -4.16 -10.88 -12.24
CA GLY A 21 -5.26 -10.93 -11.28
C GLY A 21 -4.87 -10.39 -9.91
N ILE A 22 -3.73 -10.80 -9.37
CA ILE A 22 -3.21 -10.31 -8.09
C ILE A 22 -3.08 -8.77 -8.12
N GLN A 23 -2.58 -8.23 -9.23
CA GLN A 23 -2.40 -6.79 -9.37
C GLN A 23 -3.72 -6.03 -9.51
N PHE A 24 -4.78 -6.65 -10.06
CA PHE A 24 -6.11 -6.07 -10.01
C PHE A 24 -6.57 -5.82 -8.58
N GLY A 25 -6.34 -6.77 -7.65
CA GLY A 25 -6.62 -6.58 -6.24
C GLY A 25 -5.90 -5.37 -5.65
N TYR A 26 -4.58 -5.31 -5.79
CA TYR A 26 -3.79 -4.20 -5.26
C TYR A 26 -4.11 -2.85 -5.91
N ALA A 27 -4.31 -2.80 -7.23
CA ALA A 27 -4.53 -1.54 -7.91
C ALA A 27 -5.92 -0.96 -7.63
N LEU A 28 -6.96 -1.80 -7.55
CA LEU A 28 -8.30 -1.37 -7.11
C LEU A 28 -8.28 -0.86 -5.68
N GLN A 29 -7.58 -1.56 -4.80
CA GLN A 29 -7.38 -1.15 -3.42
C GLN A 29 -6.71 0.22 -3.36
N ASN A 30 -5.56 0.38 -3.99
CA ASN A 30 -4.78 1.61 -3.94
C ASN A 30 -5.54 2.82 -4.52
N ALA A 31 -6.33 2.62 -5.57
CA ALA A 31 -7.08 3.70 -6.21
C ALA A 31 -8.39 4.06 -5.49
N ASN A 32 -9.02 3.12 -4.77
CA ASN A 32 -10.41 3.31 -4.36
C ASN A 32 -10.69 3.12 -2.87
N VAL A 33 -9.80 2.48 -2.08
CA VAL A 33 -10.12 2.15 -0.67
C VAL A 33 -10.23 3.41 0.19
N SER A 34 -9.38 4.42 -0.01
CA SER A 34 -9.54 5.70 0.68
C SER A 34 -10.89 6.33 0.38
N ARG A 35 -11.31 6.33 -0.89
CA ARG A 35 -12.64 6.81 -1.31
C ARG A 35 -13.77 6.01 -0.64
N ILE A 36 -13.65 4.68 -0.57
CA ILE A 36 -14.64 3.83 0.11
C ILE A 36 -14.75 4.22 1.59
N PHE A 37 -13.62 4.41 2.26
CA PHE A 37 -13.60 4.81 3.67
C PHE A 37 -14.20 6.19 3.89
N GLU A 38 -13.85 7.18 3.06
CA GLU A 38 -14.43 8.52 3.12
C GLU A 38 -15.94 8.51 2.89
N THR A 39 -16.41 7.74 1.89
CA THR A 39 -17.85 7.58 1.60
C THR A 39 -18.60 6.94 2.76
N LEU A 40 -17.98 5.98 3.48
CA LEU A 40 -18.54 5.34 4.66
C LEU A 40 -18.33 6.14 5.96
N GLY A 41 -17.85 7.38 5.85
CA GLY A 41 -17.77 8.32 6.95
C GLY A 41 -16.47 8.29 7.75
N ALA A 42 -15.37 7.80 7.19
CA ALA A 42 -14.06 7.93 7.84
C ALA A 42 -13.59 9.38 7.87
N ASN A 43 -13.05 9.81 9.01
CA ASN A 43 -12.32 11.07 9.09
C ASN A 43 -11.00 10.96 8.32
N ILE A 44 -10.60 12.02 7.62
CA ILE A 44 -9.36 12.05 6.83
C ILE A 44 -8.13 11.67 7.66
N ASP A 45 -8.07 12.12 8.91
CA ASP A 45 -6.98 11.81 9.85
C ASP A 45 -7.01 10.35 10.35
N ALA A 46 -8.14 9.64 10.20
CA ALA A 46 -8.29 8.23 10.57
C ALA A 46 -7.98 7.26 9.41
N ILE A 47 -8.00 7.73 8.15
CA ILE A 47 -7.75 6.88 6.98
C ILE A 47 -6.42 6.12 7.07
N PRO A 48 -5.28 6.72 7.49
CA PRO A 48 -4.01 6.01 7.54
C PRO A 48 -4.03 4.78 8.42
N ILE A 49 -4.72 4.83 9.57
CA ILE A 49 -4.78 3.69 10.47
C ILE A 49 -5.60 2.53 9.90
N LEU A 50 -6.59 2.83 9.06
CA LEU A 50 -7.37 1.82 8.37
C LEU A 50 -6.53 1.10 7.30
N TRP A 51 -5.53 1.78 6.74
CA TRP A 51 -4.57 1.24 5.76
C TRP A 51 -3.47 0.36 6.36
N ILE A 52 -3.38 0.26 7.69
CA ILE A 52 -2.34 -0.56 8.36
C ILE A 52 -2.47 -2.06 8.05
N ALA A 53 -3.63 -2.48 7.54
CA ALA A 53 -3.91 -3.86 7.16
C ALA A 53 -2.85 -4.41 6.18
N ALA A 54 -2.54 -3.67 5.11
CA ALA A 54 -1.61 -4.09 4.07
C ALA A 54 -0.21 -4.40 4.61
N PRO A 55 0.48 -3.46 5.29
CA PRO A 55 1.82 -3.74 5.81
C PRO A 55 1.83 -4.80 6.91
N VAL A 56 0.84 -4.82 7.81
CA VAL A 56 0.82 -5.81 8.91
C VAL A 56 0.57 -7.21 8.38
N THR A 57 -0.37 -7.39 7.46
CA THR A 57 -0.59 -8.70 6.83
C THR A 57 0.61 -9.14 6.02
N GLY A 58 1.27 -8.24 5.29
CA GLY A 58 2.52 -8.53 4.58
C GLY A 58 3.61 -9.04 5.51
N LEU A 59 3.79 -8.39 6.67
CA LEU A 59 4.80 -8.75 7.65
C LEU A 59 4.54 -10.14 8.28
N ILE A 60 3.28 -10.47 8.56
CA ILE A 60 2.90 -11.69 9.29
C ILE A 60 2.59 -12.84 8.33
N VAL A 61 1.76 -12.61 7.32
CA VAL A 61 1.22 -13.67 6.47
C VAL A 61 2.28 -14.23 5.51
N GLN A 62 3.10 -13.36 4.91
CA GLN A 62 4.08 -13.80 3.90
C GLN A 62 5.08 -14.85 4.44
N PRO A 63 5.75 -14.68 5.59
CA PRO A 63 6.68 -15.68 6.11
C PRO A 63 5.98 -17.00 6.47
N ILE A 64 4.78 -16.92 7.04
CA ILE A 64 4.00 -18.10 7.44
C ILE A 64 3.61 -18.90 6.20
N ILE A 65 3.02 -18.26 5.21
CA ILE A 65 2.58 -18.90 3.97
C ILE A 65 3.77 -19.37 3.13
N GLY A 66 4.87 -18.61 3.09
CA GLY A 66 6.11 -19.04 2.47
C GLY A 66 6.57 -20.40 3.02
N HIS A 67 6.70 -20.47 4.35
CA HIS A 67 7.08 -21.71 5.03
C HIS A 67 6.07 -22.85 4.82
N MET A 68 4.78 -22.58 4.97
CA MET A 68 3.73 -23.59 4.74
C MET A 68 3.76 -24.12 3.31
N SER A 69 3.88 -23.22 2.32
CA SER A 69 3.92 -23.62 0.90
C SER A 69 5.19 -24.41 0.56
N ASP A 70 6.30 -24.17 1.26
CA ASP A 70 7.55 -24.93 1.09
C ASP A 70 7.40 -26.38 1.52
N ASN A 71 6.60 -26.65 2.54
CA ASN A 71 6.41 -27.96 3.16
C ASN A 71 5.15 -28.71 2.72
N THR A 72 4.38 -28.12 1.78
CA THR A 72 3.13 -28.73 1.29
C THR A 72 3.38 -29.49 -0.02
N TRP A 73 2.75 -30.66 -0.16
CA TRP A 73 2.65 -31.36 -1.44
C TRP A 73 1.33 -32.14 -1.50
N GLY A 74 0.52 -31.87 -2.52
CA GLY A 74 -0.78 -32.48 -2.69
C GLY A 74 -1.16 -32.68 -4.16
N ARG A 75 -2.44 -33.01 -4.42
CA ARG A 75 -2.97 -33.24 -5.78
C ARG A 75 -2.79 -32.03 -6.72
N LEU A 76 -2.83 -30.81 -6.18
CA LEU A 76 -2.64 -29.59 -6.94
C LEU A 76 -1.17 -29.17 -7.02
N GLY A 77 -0.25 -29.88 -6.38
CA GLY A 77 1.15 -29.53 -6.28
C GLY A 77 1.50 -28.85 -4.95
N ARG A 78 2.57 -28.06 -4.94
CA ARG A 78 3.16 -27.40 -3.76
C ARG A 78 2.60 -25.98 -3.56
N ARG A 79 2.60 -25.16 -4.60
CA ARG A 79 2.27 -23.73 -4.56
C ARG A 79 0.82 -23.43 -4.96
N ARG A 80 0.28 -24.18 -5.93
CA ARG A 80 -1.05 -23.92 -6.51
C ARG A 80 -2.22 -23.99 -5.53
N PRO A 81 -2.23 -24.82 -4.48
CA PRO A 81 -3.29 -24.77 -3.47
C PRO A 81 -3.42 -23.39 -2.78
N PHE A 82 -2.28 -22.75 -2.51
CA PHE A 82 -2.24 -21.42 -1.89
C PHE A 82 -2.75 -20.35 -2.85
N PHE A 83 -2.40 -20.43 -4.15
CA PHE A 83 -2.96 -19.53 -5.16
C PHE A 83 -4.48 -19.57 -5.17
N LEU A 84 -5.03 -20.80 -5.16
CA LEU A 84 -6.47 -21.02 -5.23
C LEU A 84 -7.18 -20.46 -3.99
N VAL A 85 -6.71 -20.80 -2.80
CA VAL A 85 -7.29 -20.33 -1.53
C VAL A 85 -7.24 -18.81 -1.45
N GLY A 86 -6.07 -18.22 -1.73
CA GLY A 86 -5.90 -16.76 -1.71
C GLY A 86 -6.79 -16.08 -2.75
N ALA A 87 -6.90 -16.62 -3.98
CA ALA A 87 -7.76 -16.06 -5.03
C ALA A 87 -9.26 -16.14 -4.67
N ILE A 88 -9.73 -17.23 -4.07
CA ILE A 88 -11.12 -17.35 -3.60
C ILE A 88 -11.41 -16.31 -2.54
N LEU A 89 -10.59 -16.23 -1.50
CA LEU A 89 -10.81 -15.32 -0.37
C LEU A 89 -10.67 -13.85 -0.80
N ALA A 90 -9.68 -13.52 -1.64
CA ALA A 90 -9.51 -12.16 -2.17
C ALA A 90 -10.69 -11.73 -3.05
N SER A 91 -11.20 -12.64 -3.92
CA SER A 91 -12.35 -12.34 -4.77
C SER A 91 -13.62 -12.13 -3.95
N ILE A 92 -13.83 -12.91 -2.90
CA ILE A 92 -14.95 -12.71 -1.95
C ILE A 92 -14.81 -11.34 -1.26
N ALA A 93 -13.61 -10.99 -0.78
CA ALA A 93 -13.37 -9.70 -0.14
C ALA A 93 -13.59 -8.52 -1.10
N LEU A 94 -13.17 -8.63 -2.36
CA LEU A 94 -13.44 -7.65 -3.41
C LEU A 94 -14.94 -7.46 -3.70
N ILE A 95 -15.74 -8.51 -3.59
CA ILE A 95 -17.20 -8.41 -3.77
C ILE A 95 -17.86 -7.77 -2.54
N ILE A 96 -17.46 -8.15 -1.33
CA ILE A 96 -18.11 -7.70 -0.10
C ILE A 96 -17.74 -6.26 0.24
N MET A 97 -16.46 -5.87 0.06
CA MET A 97 -15.95 -4.55 0.47
C MET A 97 -16.77 -3.38 -0.11
N PRO A 98 -17.07 -3.27 -1.41
CA PRO A 98 -17.85 -2.16 -1.95
C PRO A 98 -19.35 -2.24 -1.62
N ASN A 99 -19.80 -3.31 -0.96
CA ASN A 99 -21.17 -3.48 -0.46
C ASN A 99 -21.25 -3.35 1.07
N SER A 100 -20.16 -2.92 1.70
CA SER A 100 -20.12 -2.78 3.16
C SER A 100 -21.10 -1.70 3.63
N PRO A 101 -21.98 -2.01 4.58
CA PRO A 101 -22.94 -1.03 5.11
C PRO A 101 -22.30 -0.06 6.11
N LEU A 102 -21.14 -0.41 6.67
CA LEU A 102 -20.45 0.32 7.74
C LEU A 102 -18.94 0.34 7.51
N LEU A 103 -18.29 1.40 7.96
CA LEU A 103 -16.85 1.61 7.84
C LEU A 103 -16.02 0.43 8.40
N TRP A 104 -16.37 -0.09 9.57
CA TRP A 104 -15.62 -1.18 10.19
C TRP A 104 -15.73 -2.50 9.41
N VAL A 105 -16.83 -2.72 8.66
CA VAL A 105 -16.96 -3.88 7.78
C VAL A 105 -16.02 -3.74 6.59
N ALA A 106 -15.97 -2.56 5.96
CA ALA A 106 -15.04 -2.30 4.86
C ALA A 106 -13.57 -2.43 5.31
N ALA A 107 -13.24 -1.91 6.50
CA ALA A 107 -11.92 -2.05 7.09
C ALA A 107 -11.56 -3.53 7.36
N GLY A 108 -12.50 -4.31 7.92
CA GLY A 108 -12.33 -5.76 8.11
C GLY A 108 -12.13 -6.51 6.79
N MET A 109 -12.88 -6.12 5.74
CA MET A 109 -12.70 -6.69 4.40
C MET A 109 -11.34 -6.34 3.79
N LEU A 110 -10.78 -5.16 4.09
CA LEU A 110 -9.42 -4.80 3.68
C LEU A 110 -8.38 -5.75 4.32
N TRP A 111 -8.51 -6.05 5.63
CA TRP A 111 -7.64 -7.03 6.29
C TRP A 111 -7.71 -8.42 5.63
N ILE A 112 -8.91 -8.87 5.29
CA ILE A 112 -9.12 -10.16 4.61
C ILE A 112 -8.55 -10.11 3.20
N LEU A 113 -8.76 -9.03 2.47
CA LEU A 113 -8.24 -8.84 1.11
C LEU A 113 -6.71 -8.89 1.09
N ASP A 114 -6.06 -8.07 1.93
CA ASP A 114 -4.61 -8.01 2.00
C ASP A 114 -3.99 -9.33 2.43
N ALA A 115 -4.54 -9.97 3.47
CA ALA A 115 -4.09 -11.29 3.88
C ALA A 115 -4.22 -12.31 2.74
N SER A 116 -5.35 -12.32 2.03
CA SER A 116 -5.63 -13.26 0.94
C SER A 116 -4.73 -13.03 -0.27
N ILE A 117 -4.47 -11.77 -0.62
CA ILE A 117 -3.52 -11.41 -1.67
C ILE A 117 -2.12 -11.92 -1.30
N ASN A 118 -1.68 -11.74 -0.05
CA ASN A 118 -0.38 -12.23 0.42
C ASN A 118 -0.31 -13.76 0.43
N VAL A 119 -1.41 -14.46 0.73
CA VAL A 119 -1.51 -15.94 0.61
C VAL A 119 -1.27 -16.40 -0.83
N SER A 120 -1.72 -15.64 -1.84
CA SER A 120 -1.46 -15.95 -3.25
C SER A 120 -0.07 -15.51 -3.69
N MET A 121 0.32 -14.29 -3.37
CA MET A 121 1.47 -13.58 -3.94
C MET A 121 2.80 -14.26 -3.63
N GLU A 122 3.05 -14.64 -2.38
CA GLU A 122 4.33 -15.18 -1.95
C GLU A 122 4.63 -16.55 -2.60
N PRO A 123 3.71 -17.55 -2.54
CA PRO A 123 3.93 -18.80 -3.25
C PRO A 123 4.01 -18.60 -4.77
N PHE A 124 3.34 -17.59 -5.33
CA PHE A 124 3.39 -17.31 -6.76
C PHE A 124 4.77 -16.83 -7.21
N ARG A 125 5.42 -15.96 -6.42
CA ARG A 125 6.81 -15.53 -6.67
C ARG A 125 7.78 -16.72 -6.60
N ALA A 126 7.64 -17.55 -5.56
CA ALA A 126 8.44 -18.75 -5.41
C ALA A 126 8.23 -19.74 -6.57
N PHE A 127 7.00 -19.87 -7.06
CA PHE A 127 6.66 -20.74 -8.19
C PHE A 127 7.43 -20.38 -9.46
N VAL A 128 7.57 -19.09 -9.77
CA VAL A 128 8.39 -18.65 -10.91
C VAL A 128 9.85 -19.09 -10.76
N GLY A 129 10.40 -18.98 -9.57
CA GLY A 129 11.75 -19.44 -9.27
C GLY A 129 11.91 -20.95 -9.35
N ASP A 130 10.92 -21.71 -8.85
CA ASP A 130 10.89 -23.18 -8.84
C ASP A 130 10.82 -23.76 -10.26
N MET A 131 10.08 -23.10 -11.17
CA MET A 131 9.80 -23.61 -12.51
C MET A 131 10.89 -23.30 -13.54
N LEU A 132 11.66 -22.23 -13.37
CA LEU A 132 12.57 -21.74 -14.41
C LEU A 132 14.03 -22.07 -14.12
N PRO A 133 14.79 -22.54 -15.14
CA PRO A 133 16.24 -22.63 -15.04
C PRO A 133 16.84 -21.21 -14.92
N SER A 134 18.07 -21.12 -14.37
CA SER A 134 18.76 -19.86 -14.08
C SER A 134 18.77 -18.88 -15.28
N GLU A 135 19.00 -19.40 -16.50
CA GLU A 135 19.07 -18.57 -17.72
C GLU A 135 17.71 -17.97 -18.12
N GLN A 136 16.61 -18.52 -17.65
CA GLN A 136 15.26 -18.05 -17.98
C GLN A 136 14.59 -17.25 -16.82
N ARG A 137 15.16 -17.21 -15.62
CA ARG A 137 14.59 -16.52 -14.46
C ARG A 137 14.32 -15.03 -14.76
N THR A 138 15.29 -14.35 -15.40
CA THR A 138 15.12 -12.94 -15.79
C THR A 138 13.91 -12.74 -16.71
N LYS A 139 13.69 -13.66 -17.67
CA LYS A 139 12.53 -13.61 -18.56
C LYS A 139 11.21 -13.85 -17.82
N GLY A 140 11.22 -14.76 -16.85
CA GLY A 140 10.05 -15.03 -15.99
C GLY A 140 9.65 -13.84 -15.15
N PHE A 141 10.60 -13.20 -14.48
CA PHE A 141 10.33 -11.99 -13.69
C PHE A 141 9.97 -10.78 -14.55
N ALA A 142 10.52 -10.66 -15.76
CA ALA A 142 10.10 -9.63 -16.70
C ALA A 142 8.64 -9.84 -17.16
N MET A 143 8.23 -11.09 -17.43
CA MET A 143 6.84 -11.43 -17.77
C MET A 143 5.89 -11.17 -16.57
N GLN A 144 6.32 -11.47 -15.35
CA GLN A 144 5.60 -11.11 -14.12
C GLN A 144 5.37 -9.59 -14.06
N SER A 145 6.43 -8.79 -14.24
CA SER A 145 6.35 -7.32 -14.21
C SER A 145 5.43 -6.77 -15.29
N PHE A 146 5.42 -7.38 -16.46
CA PHE A 146 4.51 -7.04 -17.57
C PHE A 146 3.04 -7.22 -17.17
N PHE A 147 2.66 -8.36 -16.59
CA PHE A 147 1.30 -8.60 -16.15
C PHE A 147 0.90 -7.73 -14.96
N ILE A 148 1.82 -7.47 -14.02
CA ILE A 148 1.64 -6.51 -12.94
C ILE A 148 1.33 -5.12 -13.49
N GLY A 149 2.12 -4.65 -14.48
CA GLY A 149 1.93 -3.33 -15.10
C GLY A 149 0.57 -3.20 -15.80
N ILE A 150 0.20 -4.17 -16.64
CA ILE A 150 -1.10 -4.16 -17.33
C ILE A 150 -2.25 -4.22 -16.32
N GLY A 151 -2.17 -5.11 -15.33
CA GLY A 151 -3.19 -5.23 -14.30
C GLY A 151 -3.38 -3.93 -13.52
N ALA A 152 -2.27 -3.25 -13.16
CA ALA A 152 -2.32 -1.98 -12.45
C ALA A 152 -2.98 -0.87 -13.28
N VAL A 153 -2.61 -0.74 -14.56
CA VAL A 153 -3.18 0.28 -15.45
C VAL A 153 -4.68 0.10 -15.61
N VAL A 154 -5.10 -1.11 -15.98
CA VAL A 154 -6.52 -1.39 -16.26
C VAL A 154 -7.36 -1.26 -15.00
N ALA A 155 -6.92 -1.85 -13.87
CA ALA A 155 -7.68 -1.83 -12.64
C ALA A 155 -7.82 -0.42 -12.05
N SER A 156 -6.76 0.39 -12.07
CA SER A 156 -6.80 1.77 -11.57
C SER A 156 -7.73 2.66 -12.39
N ALA A 157 -7.79 2.43 -13.72
CA ALA A 157 -8.63 3.21 -14.61
C ALA A 157 -10.10 2.75 -14.66
N LEU A 158 -10.43 1.57 -14.11
CA LEU A 158 -11.76 0.97 -14.23
C LEU A 158 -12.93 1.88 -13.82
N PRO A 159 -12.92 2.58 -12.66
CA PRO A 159 -14.03 3.45 -12.29
C PRO A 159 -14.26 4.57 -13.31
N TYR A 160 -13.18 5.16 -13.84
CA TYR A 160 -13.24 6.17 -14.88
C TYR A 160 -13.82 5.60 -16.18
N ILE A 161 -13.30 4.46 -16.65
CA ILE A 161 -13.77 3.79 -17.87
C ILE A 161 -15.26 3.46 -17.78
N LEU A 162 -15.70 2.93 -16.64
CA LEU A 162 -17.12 2.60 -16.41
C LEU A 162 -18.01 3.85 -16.40
N THR A 163 -17.52 4.96 -15.86
CA THR A 163 -18.29 6.22 -15.83
C THR A 163 -18.34 6.88 -17.20
N GLU A 164 -17.17 7.14 -17.81
CA GLU A 164 -17.09 8.00 -19.01
C GLU A 164 -17.39 7.24 -20.30
N TRP A 165 -17.07 5.96 -20.38
CA TRP A 165 -17.24 5.19 -21.62
C TRP A 165 -18.47 4.29 -21.61
N VAL A 166 -18.88 3.80 -20.44
CA VAL A 166 -20.01 2.85 -20.29
C VAL A 166 -21.26 3.56 -19.75
N GLY A 167 -21.09 4.74 -19.10
CA GLY A 167 -22.21 5.51 -18.55
C GLY A 167 -22.70 5.00 -17.18
N VAL A 168 -21.88 4.27 -16.44
CA VAL A 168 -22.23 3.78 -15.09
C VAL A 168 -22.21 4.96 -14.11
N ALA A 169 -23.24 5.08 -13.28
CA ALA A 169 -23.36 6.17 -12.31
C ALA A 169 -22.16 6.23 -11.36
N ASN A 170 -21.60 7.44 -11.16
CA ASN A 170 -20.49 7.74 -10.28
C ASN A 170 -20.92 8.36 -8.95
N THR A 171 -22.20 8.53 -8.75
CA THR A 171 -22.84 9.02 -7.52
C THR A 171 -23.74 7.94 -6.94
N ALA A 172 -23.93 7.95 -5.64
CA ALA A 172 -24.82 7.04 -4.93
C ALA A 172 -25.44 7.77 -3.73
N PRO A 173 -26.57 7.25 -3.18
CA PRO A 173 -27.12 7.73 -1.92
C PRO A 173 -26.12 7.66 -0.77
N GLU A 174 -26.41 8.40 0.31
CA GLU A 174 -25.57 8.45 1.52
C GLU A 174 -25.15 7.07 2.03
N GLY A 175 -23.90 6.96 2.44
CA GLY A 175 -23.34 5.71 2.98
C GLY A 175 -23.25 4.58 1.95
N HIS A 176 -23.57 4.83 0.70
CA HIS A 176 -23.46 3.86 -0.38
C HIS A 176 -22.34 4.22 -1.34
N ILE A 177 -21.56 3.20 -1.68
CA ILE A 177 -20.45 3.34 -2.61
C ILE A 177 -21.01 3.44 -4.04
N PRO A 178 -20.49 4.37 -4.87
CA PRO A 178 -20.95 4.57 -6.24
C PRO A 178 -20.92 3.28 -7.08
N PRO A 179 -21.90 3.06 -7.98
CA PRO A 179 -21.96 1.91 -8.86
C PRO A 179 -20.69 1.69 -9.69
N SER A 180 -20.04 2.77 -10.16
CA SER A 180 -18.77 2.71 -10.89
C SER A 180 -17.67 2.01 -10.08
N VAL A 181 -17.57 2.27 -8.77
CA VAL A 181 -16.62 1.61 -7.87
C VAL A 181 -17.05 0.16 -7.61
N LYS A 182 -18.33 -0.10 -7.33
CA LYS A 182 -18.86 -1.46 -7.11
C LYS A 182 -18.54 -2.37 -8.29
N TRP A 183 -18.89 -1.95 -9.50
CA TRP A 183 -18.63 -2.72 -10.71
C TRP A 183 -17.14 -2.92 -10.98
N SER A 184 -16.29 -1.93 -10.66
CA SER A 184 -14.83 -2.08 -10.77
C SER A 184 -14.32 -3.22 -9.89
N PHE A 185 -14.81 -3.31 -8.65
CA PHE A 185 -14.44 -4.37 -7.72
C PHE A 185 -14.98 -5.74 -8.15
N TYR A 186 -16.20 -5.82 -8.69
CA TYR A 186 -16.76 -7.08 -9.22
C TYR A 186 -15.96 -7.59 -10.42
N LEU A 187 -15.64 -6.71 -11.37
CA LEU A 187 -14.77 -7.04 -12.51
C LEU A 187 -13.37 -7.43 -12.05
N GLY A 188 -12.85 -6.75 -11.03
CA GLY A 188 -11.58 -7.09 -10.40
C GLY A 188 -11.59 -8.48 -9.74
N ALA A 189 -12.68 -8.84 -9.06
CA ALA A 189 -12.85 -10.18 -8.49
C ALA A 189 -12.85 -11.27 -9.56
N ILE A 190 -13.57 -11.04 -10.67
CA ILE A 190 -13.61 -11.94 -11.82
C ILE A 190 -12.22 -12.06 -12.47
N ALA A 191 -11.53 -10.93 -12.67
CA ALA A 191 -10.19 -10.91 -13.26
C ALA A 191 -9.17 -11.63 -12.35
N PHE A 192 -9.23 -11.38 -11.04
CA PHE A 192 -8.34 -12.04 -10.07
C PHE A 192 -8.54 -13.55 -10.10
N PHE A 193 -9.76 -14.00 -9.85
CA PHE A 193 -10.08 -15.42 -9.82
C PHE A 193 -9.78 -16.10 -11.16
N GLY A 194 -10.22 -15.51 -12.27
CA GLY A 194 -10.03 -16.05 -13.61
C GLY A 194 -8.56 -16.17 -14.01
N ALA A 195 -7.73 -15.15 -13.72
CA ALA A 195 -6.32 -15.19 -14.04
C ALA A 195 -5.55 -16.26 -13.24
N VAL A 196 -5.87 -16.39 -11.94
CA VAL A 196 -5.24 -17.40 -11.08
C VAL A 196 -5.67 -18.82 -11.50
N ILE A 197 -6.97 -19.03 -11.74
CA ILE A 197 -7.51 -20.33 -12.23
C ILE A 197 -6.86 -20.69 -13.57
N TRP A 198 -6.72 -19.73 -14.51
CA TRP A 198 -6.03 -19.97 -15.76
C TRP A 198 -4.62 -20.52 -15.54
N THR A 199 -3.84 -19.85 -14.66
CA THR A 199 -2.49 -20.32 -14.33
C THR A 199 -2.51 -21.73 -13.71
N ILE A 200 -3.41 -22.00 -12.79
CA ILE A 200 -3.52 -23.33 -12.14
C ILE A 200 -3.80 -24.43 -13.16
N ILE A 201 -4.72 -24.20 -14.09
CA ILE A 201 -5.12 -25.19 -15.10
C ILE A 201 -3.99 -25.39 -16.15
N ARG A 202 -3.31 -24.32 -16.53
CA ARG A 202 -2.30 -24.33 -17.62
C ARG A 202 -0.89 -24.69 -17.19
N THR A 203 -0.64 -24.86 -15.88
CA THR A 203 0.70 -25.16 -15.37
C THR A 203 0.71 -26.45 -14.56
N LYS A 204 1.86 -27.09 -14.51
CA LYS A 204 2.11 -28.29 -13.68
C LYS A 204 3.43 -28.07 -12.93
N GLU A 205 3.43 -28.33 -11.63
CA GLU A 205 4.61 -28.21 -10.79
C GLU A 205 5.51 -29.45 -10.88
N TYR A 206 6.80 -29.23 -10.67
CA TYR A 206 7.75 -30.32 -10.46
C TYR A 206 7.57 -30.91 -9.06
N SER A 207 7.75 -32.22 -8.94
CA SER A 207 7.71 -32.89 -7.64
C SER A 207 8.90 -32.45 -6.74
N PRO A 208 8.78 -32.57 -5.41
CA PRO A 208 9.89 -32.26 -4.51
C PRO A 208 11.19 -33.01 -4.84
N GLN A 209 11.07 -34.26 -5.32
CA GLN A 209 12.20 -35.07 -5.74
C GLN A 209 12.88 -34.51 -6.99
N GLU A 210 12.09 -34.09 -8.00
CA GLU A 210 12.60 -33.44 -9.21
C GLU A 210 13.30 -32.12 -8.89
N LEU A 211 12.67 -31.27 -8.04
CA LEU A 211 13.27 -30.00 -7.62
C LEU A 211 14.61 -30.20 -6.92
N LYS A 212 14.68 -31.17 -6.00
CA LYS A 212 15.92 -31.50 -5.29
C LYS A 212 17.00 -31.98 -6.25
N ALA A 213 16.66 -32.84 -7.23
CA ALA A 213 17.61 -33.31 -8.23
C ALA A 213 18.12 -32.17 -9.13
N PHE A 214 17.27 -31.19 -9.46
CA PHE A 214 17.68 -30.00 -10.22
C PHE A 214 18.61 -29.09 -9.41
N GLU A 215 18.31 -28.87 -8.12
CA GLU A 215 19.15 -28.08 -7.22
C GLU A 215 20.54 -28.70 -7.03
N GLU A 216 20.61 -30.01 -6.84
CA GLU A 216 21.87 -30.74 -6.70
C GLU A 216 22.71 -30.64 -8.00
N ALA A 217 22.06 -30.68 -9.18
CA ALA A 217 22.73 -30.52 -10.46
C ALA A 217 23.25 -29.08 -10.68
N GLU A 218 22.44 -28.07 -10.34
CA GLU A 218 22.83 -26.64 -10.41
C GLU A 218 24.01 -26.34 -9.45
N GLN A 219 23.99 -26.87 -8.22
CA GLN A 219 25.07 -26.69 -7.24
C GLN A 219 26.37 -27.36 -7.70
N ALA A 220 26.30 -28.56 -8.28
CA ALA A 220 27.47 -29.25 -8.81
C ALA A 220 28.12 -28.46 -9.96
N GLU A 221 27.32 -27.87 -10.87
CA GLU A 221 27.84 -27.05 -11.97
C GLU A 221 28.49 -25.75 -11.48
N VAL A 222 27.93 -25.11 -10.46
CA VAL A 222 28.49 -23.89 -9.85
C VAL A 222 29.81 -24.21 -9.13
N LYS A 223 29.88 -25.32 -8.42
CA LYS A 223 31.11 -25.76 -7.71
C LYS A 223 32.26 -26.08 -8.69
N GLU A 224 31.93 -26.65 -9.84
CA GLU A 224 32.89 -26.93 -10.90
C GLU A 224 33.43 -25.64 -11.55
N LYS A 225 32.60 -24.60 -11.72
CA LYS A 225 32.99 -23.33 -12.36
C LYS A 225 33.72 -22.33 -11.43
N THR A 226 33.42 -22.32 -10.14
CA THR A 226 33.90 -21.27 -9.23
C THR A 226 35.04 -21.65 -8.34
N GLY A 227 35.35 -22.94 -8.19
CA GLY A 227 36.55 -23.41 -7.45
C GLY A 227 36.67 -23.01 -5.95
N SER A 228 35.74 -22.23 -5.42
CA SER A 228 35.74 -21.79 -4.04
C SER A 228 34.33 -21.67 -3.44
N GLU A 229 34.14 -22.29 -2.30
CA GLU A 229 33.04 -21.96 -1.41
C GLU A 229 33.27 -20.52 -0.92
N ALA A 230 32.36 -19.61 -1.24
CA ALA A 230 32.37 -18.26 -0.66
C ALA A 230 32.11 -18.40 0.84
N ILE A 231 33.19 -18.49 1.66
CA ILE A 231 33.10 -18.50 3.11
C ILE A 231 32.63 -17.14 3.57
N VAL A 232 31.32 -16.99 3.74
CA VAL A 232 30.75 -15.84 4.48
C VAL A 232 31.00 -16.17 5.96
N GLN A 233 31.93 -15.47 6.60
CA GLN A 233 32.10 -15.55 8.04
C GLN A 233 30.78 -15.19 8.73
N HIS A 234 30.14 -16.19 9.27
CA HIS A 234 28.89 -16.05 10.01
C HIS A 234 29.24 -15.60 11.42
N PHE A 235 29.08 -14.34 11.71
CA PHE A 235 29.21 -13.81 13.06
C PHE A 235 27.95 -14.19 13.84
N GLU A 236 28.06 -15.15 14.75
CA GLU A 236 26.97 -15.44 15.68
C GLU A 236 27.07 -14.55 16.92
N HIS A 237 26.14 -13.61 17.02
CA HIS A 237 26.00 -12.82 18.23
C HIS A 237 25.56 -13.70 19.40
N PRO A 238 26.25 -13.62 20.58
CA PRO A 238 25.86 -14.38 21.75
C PRO A 238 24.47 -13.97 22.27
N GLY A 239 23.78 -14.87 22.97
CA GLY A 239 22.44 -14.57 23.52
C GLY A 239 22.44 -13.37 24.45
N SER A 240 23.54 -13.07 25.14
CA SER A 240 23.70 -11.86 25.98
C SER A 240 23.61 -10.55 25.20
N TYR A 241 24.06 -10.54 23.94
CA TYR A 241 23.91 -9.39 23.04
C TYR A 241 22.44 -9.02 22.83
N PHE A 242 21.62 -9.99 22.47
CA PHE A 242 20.19 -9.79 22.24
C PHE A 242 19.45 -9.40 23.52
N LEU A 243 19.82 -9.97 24.68
CA LEU A 243 19.22 -9.60 25.96
C LEU A 243 19.52 -8.15 26.36
N LYS A 244 20.76 -7.68 26.12
CA LYS A 244 21.13 -6.28 26.39
C LYS A 244 20.32 -5.33 25.48
N HIS A 245 20.25 -5.64 24.17
CA HIS A 245 19.50 -4.81 23.22
C HIS A 245 18.00 -4.87 23.46
N SER A 246 17.45 -6.03 23.85
CA SER A 246 16.03 -6.13 24.21
C SER A 246 15.66 -5.18 25.34
N PHE A 247 16.47 -5.10 26.38
CA PHE A 247 16.25 -4.19 27.50
C PHE A 247 16.22 -2.71 27.04
N ILE A 248 17.14 -2.33 26.14
CA ILE A 248 17.20 -0.96 25.59
C ILE A 248 15.91 -0.66 24.82
N TRP A 249 15.49 -1.55 23.93
CA TRP A 249 14.27 -1.34 23.12
C TRP A 249 13.00 -1.37 23.94
N LEU A 250 12.89 -2.25 24.94
CA LEU A 250 11.74 -2.29 25.87
C LEU A 250 11.66 -1.00 26.67
N LEU A 251 12.77 -0.56 27.27
CA LEU A 251 12.81 0.68 28.04
C LEU A 251 12.44 1.89 27.18
N PHE A 252 13.02 1.99 25.98
CA PHE A 252 12.75 3.08 25.04
C PHE A 252 11.29 3.10 24.60
N GLY A 253 10.71 1.94 24.23
CA GLY A 253 9.31 1.85 23.83
C GLY A 253 8.34 2.16 24.98
N ILE A 254 8.64 1.75 26.22
CA ILE A 254 7.85 2.07 27.41
C ILE A 254 7.92 3.57 27.70
N ILE A 255 9.10 4.18 27.68
CA ILE A 255 9.27 5.62 27.90
C ILE A 255 8.48 6.43 26.86
N LEU A 256 8.57 6.05 25.59
CA LEU A 256 7.79 6.70 24.53
C LEU A 256 6.28 6.53 24.76
N SER A 257 5.82 5.32 25.16
CA SER A 257 4.40 5.07 25.45
C SER A 257 3.90 5.94 26.62
N LEU A 258 4.71 6.06 27.67
CA LEU A 258 4.41 6.96 28.79
C LEU A 258 4.41 8.42 28.33
N GLY A 259 5.31 8.82 27.43
CA GLY A 259 5.34 10.15 26.82
C GLY A 259 4.05 10.46 26.06
N VAL A 260 3.59 9.55 25.18
CA VAL A 260 2.31 9.69 24.47
C VAL A 260 1.16 9.92 25.45
N LYS A 261 1.10 9.12 26.53
CA LYS A 261 0.05 9.25 27.57
C LYS A 261 0.18 10.54 28.36
N PHE A 262 1.38 10.89 28.82
CA PHE A 262 1.62 12.06 29.69
C PHE A 262 1.35 13.38 28.97
N PHE A 263 1.84 13.50 27.72
CA PHE A 263 1.63 14.70 26.90
C PHE A 263 0.29 14.70 26.18
N LYS A 264 -0.58 13.71 26.43
CA LYS A 264 -1.90 13.55 25.78
C LYS A 264 -1.82 13.66 24.25
N LEU A 265 -0.80 13.04 23.66
CA LEU A 265 -0.63 12.98 22.21
C LEU A 265 -1.66 12.05 21.57
N ASP A 266 -1.78 12.10 20.25
CA ASP A 266 -2.71 11.26 19.51
C ASP A 266 -2.53 9.77 19.84
N PRO A 267 -3.61 9.06 20.27
CA PRO A 267 -3.54 7.63 20.62
C PRO A 267 -3.00 6.74 19.49
N LYS A 268 -3.11 7.15 18.23
CA LYS A 268 -2.56 6.42 17.07
C LYS A 268 -1.04 6.23 17.17
N LEU A 269 -0.32 7.11 17.87
CA LEU A 269 1.11 6.99 18.13
C LEU A 269 1.49 5.78 19.00
N PHE A 270 0.52 5.19 19.73
CA PHE A 270 0.76 3.95 20.46
C PHE A 270 1.16 2.78 19.54
N ILE A 271 0.76 2.78 18.27
CA ILE A 271 1.14 1.74 17.30
C ILE A 271 2.65 1.70 17.13
N VAL A 272 3.28 2.86 17.00
CA VAL A 272 4.74 2.98 16.89
C VAL A 272 5.42 2.49 18.17
N THR A 273 4.95 2.97 19.32
CA THR A 273 5.58 2.63 20.61
C THR A 273 5.40 1.16 20.96
N VAL A 274 4.21 0.59 20.71
CA VAL A 274 3.94 -0.86 20.86
C VAL A 274 4.78 -1.68 19.88
N GLY A 275 4.96 -1.23 18.63
CA GLY A 275 5.86 -1.86 17.67
C GLY A 275 7.31 -1.93 18.17
N ILE A 276 7.81 -0.86 18.79
CA ILE A 276 9.14 -0.81 19.42
C ILE A 276 9.24 -1.80 20.59
N VAL A 277 8.21 -1.86 21.45
CA VAL A 277 8.15 -2.83 22.55
C VAL A 277 8.12 -4.25 22.02
N ALA A 278 7.31 -4.54 21.00
CA ALA A 278 7.23 -5.85 20.35
C ALA A 278 8.59 -6.29 19.78
N PHE A 279 9.33 -5.36 19.15
CA PHE A 279 10.69 -5.64 18.68
C PHE A 279 11.64 -5.97 19.84
N GLY A 280 11.53 -5.27 20.97
CA GLY A 280 12.27 -5.59 22.20
C GLY A 280 11.93 -6.99 22.75
N ILE A 281 10.64 -7.36 22.75
CA ILE A 281 10.19 -8.70 23.16
C ILE A 281 10.75 -9.79 22.21
N ILE A 282 10.73 -9.57 20.91
CA ILE A 282 11.31 -10.51 19.94
C ILE A 282 12.80 -10.73 20.23
N GLN A 283 13.56 -9.68 20.49
CA GLN A 283 14.98 -9.80 20.86
C GLN A 283 15.18 -10.53 22.18
N LEU A 284 14.30 -10.30 23.17
CA LEU A 284 14.31 -11.03 24.44
C LEU A 284 14.14 -12.53 24.21
N ILE A 285 13.14 -12.92 23.43
CA ILE A 285 12.87 -14.32 23.08
C ILE A 285 14.09 -14.94 22.39
N VAL A 286 14.65 -14.26 21.38
CA VAL A 286 15.85 -14.75 20.66
C VAL A 286 17.06 -14.89 21.59
N GLY A 287 17.26 -13.93 22.49
CA GLY A 287 18.33 -13.98 23.49
C GLY A 287 18.20 -15.17 24.45
N LEU A 288 16.96 -15.47 24.90
CA LEU A 288 16.68 -16.62 25.75
C LEU A 288 16.83 -17.95 24.99
N LEU A 289 16.35 -18.05 23.76
CA LEU A 289 16.51 -19.23 22.91
C LEU A 289 18.01 -19.55 22.66
N LYS A 290 18.80 -18.52 22.38
CA LYS A 290 20.26 -18.68 22.21
C LYS A 290 20.97 -19.15 23.50
N LYS A 291 20.57 -18.61 24.65
CA LYS A 291 21.10 -19.10 25.94
C LYS A 291 20.70 -20.55 26.22
N ALA A 292 19.53 -20.97 25.75
CA ALA A 292 19.06 -22.36 25.91
C ALA A 292 19.60 -23.32 24.83
N ASN A 293 20.54 -22.90 24.00
CA ASN A 293 21.07 -23.64 22.84
C ASN A 293 19.97 -24.10 21.81
N LYS A 294 18.83 -23.40 21.77
CA LYS A 294 17.72 -23.66 20.84
C LYS A 294 17.71 -22.62 19.69
N HIS A 295 18.86 -22.26 19.16
CA HIS A 295 19.06 -21.17 18.21
C HIS A 295 18.87 -21.56 16.73
N GLN A 296 18.57 -22.82 16.43
CA GLN A 296 18.33 -23.28 15.04
C GLN A 296 16.93 -22.97 14.52
N GLY A 297 16.06 -22.40 15.33
CA GLY A 297 14.72 -21.99 14.90
C GLY A 297 14.75 -20.79 13.95
N GLY A 298 13.87 -20.78 12.93
CA GLY A 298 13.83 -19.77 11.87
C GLY A 298 13.82 -18.32 12.37
N LEU A 299 13.11 -18.02 13.48
CA LEU A 299 13.07 -16.68 14.07
C LEU A 299 14.45 -16.24 14.57
N ALA A 300 15.18 -17.12 15.27
CA ALA A 300 16.49 -16.79 15.79
C ALA A 300 17.50 -16.56 14.66
N VAL A 301 17.40 -17.32 13.58
CA VAL A 301 18.24 -17.17 12.37
C VAL A 301 17.95 -15.84 11.70
N VAL A 302 16.70 -15.51 11.42
CA VAL A 302 16.29 -14.26 10.76
C VAL A 302 16.74 -13.03 11.56
N ILE A 303 16.54 -13.02 12.88
CA ILE A 303 16.95 -11.90 13.72
C ILE A 303 18.47 -11.80 13.81
N ASN A 304 19.18 -12.93 13.89
CA ASN A 304 20.64 -12.91 13.84
C ASN A 304 21.17 -12.36 12.51
N ASP A 305 20.60 -12.77 11.40
CA ASP A 305 20.96 -12.30 10.06
C ASP A 305 20.59 -10.82 9.84
N LEU A 306 19.51 -10.33 10.45
CA LEU A 306 19.15 -8.90 10.46
C LEU A 306 20.28 -8.05 11.10
N PHE A 307 20.87 -8.50 12.21
CA PHE A 307 21.96 -7.78 12.87
C PHE A 307 23.33 -7.99 12.19
N ASN A 308 23.45 -9.01 11.35
CA ASN A 308 24.64 -9.28 10.54
C ASN A 308 24.48 -8.91 9.06
N MET A 309 23.49 -8.07 8.74
CA MET A 309 23.25 -7.67 7.36
C MET A 309 24.46 -6.96 6.74
N PRO A 310 24.74 -7.18 5.45
CA PRO A 310 25.79 -6.47 4.75
C PRO A 310 25.63 -4.95 4.82
N LYS A 311 26.72 -4.20 4.86
CA LYS A 311 26.72 -2.73 4.93
C LYS A 311 25.82 -2.10 3.85
N THR A 312 25.91 -2.59 2.62
CA THR A 312 25.06 -2.13 1.50
C THR A 312 23.57 -2.30 1.80
N MET A 313 23.17 -3.42 2.43
CA MET A 313 21.79 -3.66 2.80
C MET A 313 21.31 -2.66 3.86
N GLY A 314 22.12 -2.38 4.88
CA GLY A 314 21.79 -1.37 5.89
C GLY A 314 21.68 0.05 5.32
N GLN A 315 22.54 0.40 4.36
CA GLN A 315 22.44 1.67 3.64
C GLN A 315 21.18 1.76 2.78
N LEU A 316 20.85 0.69 2.05
CA LEU A 316 19.61 0.61 1.27
C LEU A 316 18.36 0.61 2.16
N ALA A 317 18.44 0.08 3.39
CA ALA A 317 17.31 0.12 4.34
C ALA A 317 16.84 1.56 4.61
N VAL A 318 17.79 2.50 4.75
CA VAL A 318 17.47 3.93 4.94
C VAL A 318 16.82 4.51 3.70
N VAL A 319 17.31 4.19 2.52
CA VAL A 319 16.72 4.62 1.24
C VAL A 319 15.29 4.10 1.09
N GLN A 320 15.09 2.81 1.35
CA GLN A 320 13.78 2.19 1.29
C GLN A 320 12.80 2.79 2.31
N PHE A 321 13.28 3.11 3.51
CA PHE A 321 12.47 3.76 4.53
C PHE A 321 11.80 5.03 3.99
N PHE A 322 12.60 5.95 3.45
CA PHE A 322 12.07 7.23 2.98
C PHE A 322 11.27 7.12 1.68
N SER A 323 11.65 6.24 0.76
CA SER A 323 10.92 6.07 -0.50
C SER A 323 9.57 5.38 -0.30
N TRP A 324 9.48 4.35 0.54
CA TRP A 324 8.21 3.67 0.82
C TRP A 324 7.28 4.47 1.74
N PHE A 325 7.84 5.27 2.64
CA PHE A 325 7.04 6.26 3.39
C PHE A 325 6.33 7.24 2.45
N ALA A 326 7.06 7.76 1.45
CA ALA A 326 6.52 8.68 0.45
C ALA A 326 5.42 8.04 -0.41
N LEU A 327 5.65 6.82 -0.89
CA LEU A 327 4.65 6.09 -1.68
C LEU A 327 3.39 5.78 -0.88
N PHE A 328 3.55 5.41 0.38
CA PHE A 328 2.41 5.10 1.24
C PHE A 328 1.59 6.36 1.56
N ALA A 329 2.26 7.50 1.81
CA ALA A 329 1.60 8.80 1.93
C ALA A 329 0.81 9.16 0.65
N MET A 330 1.37 8.90 -0.53
CA MET A 330 0.70 9.08 -1.81
C MET A 330 -0.56 8.20 -1.90
N TRP A 331 -0.47 6.90 -1.66
CA TRP A 331 -1.62 6.00 -1.79
C TRP A 331 -2.76 6.35 -0.84
N ILE A 332 -2.43 6.77 0.39
CA ILE A 332 -3.45 7.14 1.38
C ILE A 332 -4.12 8.48 1.04
N TYR A 333 -3.33 9.48 0.68
CA TYR A 333 -3.80 10.87 0.70
C TYR A 333 -3.97 11.52 -0.67
N THR A 334 -3.65 10.85 -1.80
CA THR A 334 -3.84 11.48 -3.12
C THR A 334 -5.30 11.78 -3.38
N THR A 335 -6.22 10.88 -3.08
CA THR A 335 -7.66 11.13 -3.30
C THR A 335 -8.10 12.34 -2.49
N ALA A 336 -7.95 12.32 -1.18
CA ALA A 336 -8.35 13.43 -0.31
C ALA A 336 -7.62 14.74 -0.65
N GLY A 337 -6.33 14.67 -0.98
CA GLY A 337 -5.51 15.82 -1.34
C GLY A 337 -5.95 16.48 -2.65
N VAL A 338 -6.16 15.68 -3.70
CA VAL A 338 -6.56 16.17 -5.02
C VAL A 338 -7.99 16.70 -5.00
N THR A 339 -8.93 15.96 -4.41
CA THR A 339 -10.34 16.37 -4.36
C THR A 339 -10.54 17.66 -3.56
N SER A 340 -9.89 17.79 -2.40
CA SER A 340 -10.04 18.99 -1.56
C SER A 340 -9.23 20.20 -2.03
N HIS A 341 -8.17 20.01 -2.82
CA HIS A 341 -7.27 21.09 -3.21
C HIS A 341 -7.52 21.60 -4.63
N ILE A 342 -7.84 20.69 -5.57
CA ILE A 342 -7.93 20.98 -7.00
C ILE A 342 -9.39 21.02 -7.47
N TYR A 343 -10.24 20.16 -6.92
CA TYR A 343 -11.67 20.15 -7.15
C TYR A 343 -12.35 20.97 -6.03
N ASP A 344 -13.31 21.82 -6.38
CA ASP A 344 -13.88 22.83 -5.48
C ASP A 344 -14.78 22.24 -4.37
N MET A 345 -14.16 21.50 -3.45
CA MET A 345 -14.81 20.92 -2.25
C MET A 345 -14.78 21.85 -1.06
N LYS A 346 -14.97 23.15 -1.26
CA LYS A 346 -14.87 24.16 -0.19
C LYS A 346 -16.17 24.92 -0.04
N ILE A 347 -16.41 25.35 1.20
CA ILE A 347 -17.47 26.32 1.51
C ILE A 347 -16.86 27.60 2.03
N SER A 348 -17.54 28.69 1.70
CA SER A 348 -17.27 30.05 2.20
C SER A 348 -17.80 30.23 3.62
N GLN A 349 -17.37 31.32 4.28
CA GLN A 349 -17.91 31.72 5.58
C GLN A 349 -19.43 31.97 5.52
N GLY A 350 -19.97 32.46 4.38
CA GLY A 350 -21.39 32.67 4.20
C GLY A 350 -22.19 31.37 4.22
N GLU A 351 -21.78 30.39 3.43
CA GLU A 351 -22.37 29.04 3.41
C GLU A 351 -22.26 28.35 4.77
N PHE A 352 -21.13 28.52 5.47
CA PHE A 352 -20.96 28.00 6.82
C PHE A 352 -21.93 28.62 7.82
N ASN A 353 -22.22 29.93 7.72
CA ASN A 353 -23.18 30.58 8.59
C ASN A 353 -24.61 30.04 8.36
N GLN A 354 -24.96 29.68 7.11
CA GLN A 354 -26.23 29.00 6.83
C GLN A 354 -26.33 27.64 7.51
N LEU A 355 -25.23 26.86 7.51
CA LEU A 355 -25.16 25.59 8.24
C LEU A 355 -25.31 25.77 9.75
N LYS A 356 -24.79 26.86 10.32
CA LYS A 356 -25.01 27.19 11.75
C LYS A 356 -26.45 27.52 12.07
N ILE A 357 -27.15 28.22 11.18
CA ILE A 357 -28.57 28.49 11.36
C ILE A 357 -29.35 27.17 11.41
N GLU A 358 -29.01 26.23 10.52
CA GLU A 358 -29.62 24.90 10.52
C GLU A 358 -29.31 24.12 11.80
N GLN A 359 -28.07 24.15 12.28
CA GLN A 359 -27.70 23.57 13.57
C GLN A 359 -28.55 24.11 14.71
N GLN A 360 -28.75 25.44 14.77
CA GLN A 360 -29.59 26.06 15.80
C GLN A 360 -31.05 25.65 15.68
N ARG A 361 -31.58 25.56 14.46
CA ARG A 361 -32.93 25.07 14.20
C ARG A 361 -33.13 23.64 14.73
N LEU A 362 -32.20 22.76 14.45
CA LEU A 362 -32.23 21.37 14.94
C LEU A 362 -32.15 21.30 16.49
N LEU A 363 -31.33 22.12 17.10
CA LEU A 363 -31.23 22.21 18.57
C LEU A 363 -32.53 22.71 19.24
N THR A 364 -33.32 23.55 18.56
CA THR A 364 -34.62 24.02 19.08
C THR A 364 -35.73 22.98 18.94
N GLN A 365 -35.60 21.99 18.09
CA GLN A 365 -36.52 20.85 17.94
C GLN A 365 -36.19 19.67 18.87
N LYS A 366 -35.71 19.95 20.06
CA LYS A 366 -34.93 19.13 20.98
C LYS A 366 -35.52 17.77 21.42
N ASP A 367 -36.80 17.51 21.29
CA ASP A 367 -37.44 16.28 21.79
C ASP A 367 -37.27 15.05 20.86
N SER A 368 -36.79 15.24 19.63
CA SER A 368 -36.59 14.18 18.64
C SER A 368 -35.14 13.99 18.18
N VAL A 369 -34.23 14.91 18.50
CA VAL A 369 -32.88 15.02 17.88
C VAL A 369 -31.75 14.58 18.83
N GLU A 370 -31.96 14.57 20.14
CA GLU A 370 -30.90 14.35 21.16
C GLU A 370 -30.33 12.91 21.17
N THR A 371 -30.93 11.99 20.42
CA THR A 371 -30.47 10.58 20.28
C THR A 371 -30.06 10.22 18.85
N ASP A 372 -30.07 11.16 17.92
CA ASP A 372 -29.69 10.87 16.52
C ASP A 372 -28.17 10.99 16.35
N PHE A 373 -27.50 9.85 16.12
CA PHE A 373 -26.09 9.76 15.74
C PHE A 373 -25.68 10.72 14.62
N ARG A 374 -26.59 11.09 13.73
CA ARG A 374 -26.35 12.02 12.63
C ARG A 374 -26.14 13.44 13.12
N PHE A 375 -26.89 13.88 14.11
CA PHE A 375 -26.72 15.20 14.71
C PHE A 375 -25.35 15.32 15.39
N GLU A 376 -24.89 14.30 16.12
CA GLU A 376 -23.55 14.29 16.72
C GLU A 376 -22.46 14.41 15.66
N VAL A 377 -22.63 13.73 14.53
CA VAL A 377 -21.71 13.82 13.38
C VAL A 377 -21.73 15.24 12.81
N PHE A 378 -22.89 15.79 12.53
CA PHE A 378 -23.05 17.13 11.99
C PHE A 378 -22.43 18.19 12.90
N ASP A 379 -22.75 18.16 14.20
CA ASP A 379 -22.19 19.06 15.20
C ASP A 379 -20.67 18.96 15.28
N SER A 380 -20.14 17.74 15.33
CA SER A 380 -18.70 17.49 15.35
C SER A 380 -17.98 18.04 14.11
N GLU A 381 -18.55 17.87 12.92
CA GLU A 381 -17.95 18.38 11.69
C GLU A 381 -18.05 19.92 11.61
N LEU A 382 -19.17 20.50 12.04
CA LEU A 382 -19.31 21.96 12.13
C LEU A 382 -18.30 22.60 13.08
N GLN A 383 -18.05 21.99 14.24
CA GLN A 383 -17.05 22.47 15.19
C GLN A 383 -15.63 22.45 14.58
N LYS A 384 -15.30 21.43 13.82
CA LYS A 384 -14.01 21.35 13.10
C LYS A 384 -13.90 22.47 12.04
N ILE A 385 -14.93 22.66 11.23
CA ILE A 385 -14.97 23.71 10.20
C ILE A 385 -14.86 25.08 10.87
N GLN A 386 -15.61 25.32 11.97
CA GLN A 386 -15.52 26.54 12.77
C GLN A 386 -14.08 26.83 13.21
N SER A 387 -13.40 25.82 13.73
CA SER A 387 -12.01 25.99 14.21
C SER A 387 -11.05 26.43 13.10
N HIS A 388 -11.35 26.13 11.85
CA HIS A 388 -10.55 26.56 10.70
C HIS A 388 -10.88 28.00 10.30
N PHE A 389 -12.15 28.40 10.33
CA PHE A 389 -12.54 29.80 10.12
C PHE A 389 -11.98 30.72 11.23
N ASP A 390 -12.02 30.27 12.48
CA ASP A 390 -11.45 31.02 13.62
C ASP A 390 -9.93 31.25 13.48
N LYS A 391 -9.25 30.39 12.73
CA LYS A 391 -7.83 30.55 12.36
C LYS A 391 -7.61 31.46 11.13
N GLY A 392 -8.66 32.16 10.66
CA GLY A 392 -8.58 33.16 9.60
C GLY A 392 -8.61 32.61 8.17
N LYS A 393 -9.08 31.38 7.95
CA LYS A 393 -9.28 30.85 6.59
C LYS A 393 -10.53 31.47 5.97
N SER A 394 -10.46 31.82 4.68
CA SER A 394 -11.62 32.34 3.92
C SER A 394 -12.54 31.23 3.40
N GLU A 395 -11.99 30.04 3.20
CA GLU A 395 -12.69 28.85 2.70
C GLU A 395 -12.17 27.61 3.41
N VAL A 396 -13.04 26.65 3.66
CA VAL A 396 -12.74 25.39 4.33
C VAL A 396 -13.31 24.21 3.55
N ALA A 397 -12.52 23.14 3.40
CA ALA A 397 -12.98 21.92 2.74
C ALA A 397 -14.13 21.27 3.53
N VAL A 398 -15.17 20.83 2.82
CA VAL A 398 -16.31 20.12 3.41
C VAL A 398 -15.99 18.63 3.43
N PRO A 399 -16.06 17.96 4.59
CA PRO A 399 -15.94 16.52 4.66
C PRO A 399 -17.08 15.83 3.88
N VAL A 400 -16.76 14.80 3.10
CA VAL A 400 -17.75 14.01 2.34
C VAL A 400 -18.84 13.46 3.25
N ARG A 401 -18.48 13.10 4.48
CA ARG A 401 -19.41 12.67 5.51
C ARG A 401 -20.50 13.70 5.81
N MET A 402 -20.15 14.98 5.81
CA MET A 402 -21.10 16.06 6.04
C MET A 402 -22.03 16.27 4.83
N LEU A 403 -21.50 16.18 3.62
CA LEU A 403 -22.29 16.24 2.39
C LEU A 403 -23.35 15.15 2.37
N ASN A 404 -22.98 13.95 2.77
CA ASN A 404 -23.86 12.80 2.79
C ASN A 404 -25.03 12.94 3.78
N LEU A 405 -24.91 13.71 4.86
CA LEU A 405 -26.00 13.93 5.82
C LEU A 405 -27.18 14.67 5.19
N PHE A 406 -26.91 15.56 4.24
CA PHE A 406 -27.94 16.40 3.60
C PHE A 406 -28.50 15.84 2.30
N LEU A 407 -27.80 14.90 1.65
CA LEU A 407 -28.18 14.38 0.35
C LEU A 407 -29.16 13.19 0.42
N LYS A 408 -29.43 12.66 1.60
CA LYS A 408 -30.32 11.52 1.79
C LYS A 408 -31.79 11.84 1.53
N GLU A 409 -32.19 13.07 1.73
CA GLU A 409 -33.60 13.49 1.70
C GLU A 409 -34.19 13.63 0.29
N SER A 410 -33.39 13.93 -0.74
CA SER A 410 -33.91 14.22 -2.06
C SER A 410 -34.42 13.00 -2.84
N GLN A 411 -33.94 11.79 -2.47
CA GLN A 411 -34.31 10.56 -3.18
C GLN A 411 -35.45 9.76 -2.49
N SER A 412 -35.71 10.01 -1.20
CA SER A 412 -36.82 9.35 -0.48
C SER A 412 -38.20 9.94 -0.82
N ASN A 413 -38.27 11.12 -1.44
CA ASN A 413 -39.51 11.83 -1.69
C ASN A 413 -40.39 11.24 -2.79
N GLU A 414 -39.93 10.28 -3.60
CA GLU A 414 -40.79 9.65 -4.62
C GLU A 414 -41.46 8.34 -4.19
N GLU A 415 -40.96 7.60 -3.21
CA GLU A 415 -41.52 6.29 -2.83
C GLU A 415 -42.03 6.11 -1.39
N ASN A 416 -41.77 7.02 -0.43
CA ASN A 416 -42.21 6.87 0.96
C ASN A 416 -42.73 8.16 1.58
N LYS A 417 -43.94 8.58 1.22
CA LYS A 417 -44.68 9.58 1.98
C LYS A 417 -45.24 8.95 3.27
N GLY A 418 -44.49 9.00 4.37
CA GLY A 418 -44.99 8.53 5.66
C GLY A 418 -44.03 8.30 6.79
N GLY A 419 -42.77 8.69 6.71
CA GLY A 419 -41.80 8.53 7.79
C GLY A 419 -41.57 9.80 8.61
N LEU A 420 -41.48 9.67 9.92
CA LEU A 420 -41.25 10.73 10.93
C LEU A 420 -39.95 11.55 10.72
N TYR A 421 -39.19 11.26 9.66
CA TYR A 421 -37.86 11.82 9.38
C TYR A 421 -37.82 12.83 8.22
N ASP A 422 -38.94 13.04 7.53
CA ASP A 422 -38.99 13.87 6.30
C ASP A 422 -38.78 15.38 6.52
N ASN A 423 -38.64 15.85 7.76
CA ASN A 423 -38.57 17.30 8.06
C ASN A 423 -37.37 17.72 8.93
N VAL A 424 -36.41 16.84 9.21
CA VAL A 424 -35.41 17.12 10.24
C VAL A 424 -34.23 17.96 9.72
N TYR A 425 -33.82 17.80 8.47
CA TYR A 425 -32.69 18.54 7.88
C TYR A 425 -33.11 19.31 6.61
N GLN A 426 -33.88 20.38 6.77
CA GLN A 426 -34.23 21.29 5.65
C GLN A 426 -33.17 22.39 5.56
N ILE A 427 -32.13 22.20 4.76
CA ILE A 427 -31.22 23.29 4.41
C ILE A 427 -31.82 24.13 3.28
N ASP A 428 -31.34 25.36 3.17
CA ASP A 428 -31.65 26.25 2.05
C ASP A 428 -31.41 25.56 0.71
N GLU A 429 -32.33 25.69 -0.24
CA GLU A 429 -32.30 25.04 -1.54
C GLU A 429 -30.99 25.34 -2.30
N GLY A 430 -30.50 26.58 -2.21
CA GLY A 430 -29.23 26.97 -2.83
C GLY A 430 -28.02 26.27 -2.22
N LEU A 431 -28.00 26.07 -0.89
CA LEU A 431 -26.95 25.33 -0.21
C LEU A 431 -27.01 23.83 -0.52
N PHE A 432 -28.23 23.30 -0.67
CA PHE A 432 -28.43 21.90 -1.07
C PHE A 432 -27.92 21.65 -2.50
N GLU A 433 -28.27 22.48 -3.45
CA GLU A 433 -27.74 22.44 -4.82
C GLU A 433 -26.21 22.52 -4.83
N ARG A 434 -25.64 23.41 -4.01
CA ARG A 434 -24.19 23.54 -3.87
C ARG A 434 -23.55 22.25 -3.36
N PHE A 435 -24.15 21.55 -2.41
CA PHE A 435 -23.66 20.28 -1.89
C PHE A 435 -23.71 19.15 -2.93
N ILE A 436 -24.74 19.10 -3.77
CA ILE A 436 -24.80 18.16 -4.90
C ILE A 436 -23.62 18.40 -5.86
N VAL A 437 -23.33 19.66 -6.18
CA VAL A 437 -22.20 20.03 -7.04
C VAL A 437 -20.87 19.57 -6.40
N ILE A 438 -20.67 19.89 -5.12
CA ILE A 438 -19.45 19.50 -4.38
C ILE A 438 -19.27 17.97 -4.38
N LEU A 439 -20.33 17.19 -4.16
CA LEU A 439 -20.26 15.73 -4.20
C LEU A 439 -19.93 15.20 -5.59
N LYS A 440 -20.50 15.80 -6.63
CA LYS A 440 -20.18 15.46 -8.02
C LYS A 440 -18.70 15.73 -8.33
N GLU A 441 -18.19 16.89 -7.93
CA GLU A 441 -16.78 17.27 -8.07
C GLU A 441 -15.85 16.29 -7.32
N TYR A 442 -16.20 15.91 -6.08
CA TYR A 442 -15.47 14.90 -5.33
C TYR A 442 -15.38 13.58 -6.10
N ASN A 443 -16.51 13.07 -6.58
CA ASN A 443 -16.55 11.79 -7.28
C ASN A 443 -15.78 11.83 -8.61
N THR A 444 -15.87 12.97 -9.33
CA THR A 444 -15.08 13.20 -10.55
C THR A 444 -13.59 13.22 -10.25
N GLY A 445 -13.16 13.94 -9.22
CA GLY A 445 -11.78 13.99 -8.77
C GLY A 445 -11.25 12.65 -8.31
N ALA A 446 -12.04 11.88 -7.56
CA ALA A 446 -11.67 10.54 -7.11
C ALA A 446 -11.46 9.55 -8.29
N ASN A 447 -12.32 9.62 -9.32
CA ASN A 447 -12.11 8.84 -10.55
C ASN A 447 -10.86 9.28 -11.30
N TRP A 448 -10.59 10.61 -11.35
CA TRP A 448 -9.40 11.13 -11.98
C TRP A 448 -8.11 10.67 -11.30
N VAL A 449 -8.11 10.52 -9.97
CA VAL A 449 -6.98 9.92 -9.24
C VAL A 449 -6.70 8.47 -9.69
N GLY A 450 -7.74 7.71 -10.04
CA GLY A 450 -7.57 6.40 -10.67
C GLY A 450 -6.78 6.46 -11.99
N ILE A 451 -7.06 7.46 -12.84
CA ILE A 451 -6.30 7.73 -14.07
C ILE A 451 -4.87 8.17 -13.76
N CYS A 452 -4.68 9.00 -12.74
CA CYS A 452 -3.35 9.39 -12.27
C CYS A 452 -2.53 8.16 -11.85
N PHE A 453 -3.14 7.22 -11.13
CA PHE A 453 -2.49 5.98 -10.71
C PHE A 453 -2.23 5.03 -11.89
N ALA A 454 -3.14 4.94 -12.85
CA ALA A 454 -2.89 4.23 -14.11
C ALA A 454 -1.70 4.83 -14.87
N THR A 455 -1.58 6.17 -14.89
CA THR A 455 -0.52 6.89 -15.60
C THR A 455 0.85 6.60 -15.01
N TYR A 456 1.05 6.72 -13.69
CA TYR A 456 2.36 6.43 -13.11
C TYR A 456 2.76 4.96 -13.25
N ASN A 457 1.80 4.02 -13.13
CA ASN A 457 2.06 2.59 -13.32
C ASN A 457 2.39 2.27 -14.77
N GLY A 458 1.63 2.81 -15.73
CA GLY A 458 1.88 2.62 -17.17
C GLY A 458 3.22 3.20 -17.60
N PHE A 459 3.52 4.42 -17.15
CA PHE A 459 4.80 5.06 -17.42
C PHE A 459 5.96 4.27 -16.80
N ALA A 460 5.83 3.79 -15.57
CA ALA A 460 6.83 2.95 -14.92
C ALA A 460 7.15 1.68 -15.70
N ALA A 461 6.13 1.02 -16.26
CA ALA A 461 6.33 -0.19 -17.06
C ALA A 461 7.17 0.09 -18.31
N VAL A 462 6.96 1.21 -18.99
CA VAL A 462 7.72 1.62 -20.18
C VAL A 462 9.14 2.05 -19.79
N VAL A 463 9.27 2.89 -18.76
CA VAL A 463 10.54 3.49 -18.36
C VAL A 463 11.49 2.48 -17.71
N ALA A 464 10.99 1.38 -17.16
CA ALA A 464 11.82 0.34 -16.57
C ALA A 464 12.94 -0.15 -17.51
N PHE A 465 12.66 -0.24 -18.81
CA PHE A 465 13.68 -0.59 -19.82
C PHE A 465 14.71 0.52 -20.04
N LEU A 466 14.27 1.78 -20.00
CA LEU A 466 15.14 2.96 -20.15
C LEU A 466 16.07 3.13 -18.94
N LEU A 467 15.62 2.77 -17.75
CA LEU A 467 16.46 2.80 -16.54
C LEU A 467 17.67 1.87 -16.64
N VAL A 468 17.53 0.71 -17.29
CA VAL A 468 18.66 -0.20 -17.51
C VAL A 468 19.71 0.45 -18.42
N ILE A 469 19.26 1.20 -19.43
CA ILE A 469 20.14 1.93 -20.34
C ILE A 469 20.82 3.08 -19.60
N LEU A 470 20.05 3.86 -18.84
CA LEU A 470 20.57 4.98 -18.05
C LEU A 470 21.61 4.51 -17.02
N ALA A 471 21.38 3.39 -16.36
CA ALA A 471 22.31 2.80 -15.39
C ALA A 471 23.66 2.38 -16.01
N LYS A 472 23.68 2.01 -17.30
CA LYS A 472 24.92 1.72 -18.03
C LYS A 472 25.75 2.97 -18.31
N TYR A 473 25.11 4.12 -18.54
CA TYR A 473 25.80 5.38 -18.84
C TYR A 473 26.16 6.20 -17.57
N THR A 474 25.50 5.93 -16.45
CA THR A 474 25.74 6.65 -15.20
C THR A 474 26.23 5.70 -14.10
N SER A 475 25.34 5.17 -13.32
CA SER A 475 25.47 4.04 -12.39
C SER A 475 24.08 3.70 -11.85
N ARG A 476 23.92 2.53 -11.22
CA ARG A 476 22.66 2.16 -10.58
C ARG A 476 22.25 3.15 -9.49
N LYS A 477 23.21 3.67 -8.71
CA LYS A 477 22.99 4.66 -7.65
C LYS A 477 22.50 5.99 -8.21
N ILE A 478 23.22 6.53 -9.20
CA ILE A 478 22.88 7.82 -9.81
C ILE A 478 21.53 7.74 -10.51
N THR A 479 21.27 6.66 -11.27
CA THR A 479 19.97 6.41 -11.89
C THR A 479 18.85 6.39 -10.86
N HIS A 480 19.06 5.72 -9.72
CA HIS A 480 18.06 5.68 -8.63
C HIS A 480 17.86 7.04 -7.98
N ALA A 481 18.94 7.79 -7.71
CA ALA A 481 18.86 9.14 -7.17
C ALA A 481 18.07 10.10 -8.09
N ILE A 482 18.38 10.12 -9.40
CA ILE A 482 17.65 10.93 -10.39
C ILE A 482 16.16 10.57 -10.39
N SER A 483 15.85 9.28 -10.38
CA SER A 483 14.48 8.80 -10.39
C SER A 483 13.71 9.22 -9.13
N LEU A 484 14.33 9.13 -7.95
CA LEU A 484 13.73 9.57 -6.68
C LEU A 484 13.53 11.09 -6.64
N VAL A 485 14.48 11.86 -7.17
CA VAL A 485 14.31 13.34 -7.33
C VAL A 485 13.10 13.64 -8.21
N ALA A 486 12.97 12.95 -9.36
CA ALA A 486 11.83 13.13 -10.25
C ALA A 486 10.50 12.79 -9.55
N GLY A 487 10.46 11.71 -8.74
CA GLY A 487 9.30 11.35 -7.93
C GLY A 487 8.96 12.39 -6.87
N GLY A 488 9.97 12.92 -6.19
CA GLY A 488 9.80 14.00 -5.20
C GLY A 488 9.24 15.27 -5.82
N VAL A 489 9.80 15.70 -6.96
CA VAL A 489 9.26 16.81 -7.75
C VAL A 489 7.83 16.53 -8.19
N GLY A 490 7.54 15.31 -8.68
CA GLY A 490 6.21 14.89 -9.08
C GLY A 490 5.20 15.04 -7.95
N LEU A 491 5.47 14.51 -6.76
CA LEU A 491 4.55 14.62 -5.62
C LEU A 491 4.34 16.07 -5.15
N ILE A 492 5.42 16.86 -5.05
CA ILE A 492 5.32 18.25 -4.60
C ILE A 492 4.61 19.11 -5.64
N SER A 493 4.83 18.85 -6.95
CA SER A 493 4.21 19.65 -8.02
C SER A 493 2.69 19.58 -8.03
N ILE A 494 2.07 18.51 -7.50
CA ILE A 494 0.60 18.40 -7.38
C ILE A 494 0.02 19.58 -6.59
N PHE A 495 0.74 20.07 -5.58
CA PHE A 495 0.30 21.22 -4.78
C PHE A 495 0.15 22.51 -5.60
N PHE A 496 0.97 22.70 -6.63
CA PHE A 496 0.99 23.91 -7.47
C PHE A 496 0.09 23.81 -8.69
N VAL A 497 -0.55 22.65 -8.91
CA VAL A 497 -1.40 22.40 -10.06
C VAL A 497 -2.83 22.83 -9.76
N SER A 498 -3.41 23.67 -10.63
CA SER A 498 -4.83 24.04 -10.59
C SER A 498 -5.67 23.28 -11.62
N ASN A 499 -5.04 22.81 -12.72
CA ASN A 499 -5.73 22.05 -13.76
C ASN A 499 -5.53 20.55 -13.52
N PRO A 500 -6.59 19.75 -13.28
CA PRO A 500 -6.50 18.31 -13.02
C PRO A 500 -5.67 17.54 -14.05
N ASN A 501 -5.71 17.93 -15.34
CA ASN A 501 -4.93 17.27 -16.39
C ASN A 501 -3.40 17.38 -16.19
N MET A 502 -2.93 18.43 -15.53
CA MET A 502 -1.50 18.61 -15.26
C MET A 502 -0.98 17.65 -14.20
N ILE A 503 -1.85 17.05 -13.38
CA ILE A 503 -1.45 16.00 -12.43
C ILE A 503 -0.83 14.81 -13.17
N LEU A 504 -1.27 14.52 -14.40
CA LEU A 504 -0.69 13.44 -15.22
C LEU A 504 0.81 13.66 -15.47
N VAL A 505 1.24 14.91 -15.67
CA VAL A 505 2.67 15.25 -15.80
C VAL A 505 3.42 14.98 -14.49
N SER A 506 2.82 15.37 -13.36
CA SER A 506 3.36 15.05 -12.02
C SER A 506 3.54 13.55 -11.83
N MET A 507 2.59 12.73 -12.31
CA MET A 507 2.60 11.27 -12.22
C MET A 507 3.69 10.62 -13.08
N LEU A 508 4.20 11.29 -14.13
CA LEU A 508 5.37 10.77 -14.87
C LEU A 508 6.62 10.74 -13.97
N GLY A 509 6.86 11.79 -13.18
CA GLY A 509 7.94 11.81 -12.19
C GLY A 509 7.80 10.70 -11.15
N VAL A 510 6.59 10.49 -10.64
CA VAL A 510 6.27 9.41 -9.70
C VAL A 510 6.49 8.03 -10.36
N GLY A 511 6.08 7.86 -11.61
CA GLY A 511 6.28 6.62 -12.37
C GLY A 511 7.76 6.28 -12.58
N LEU A 512 8.61 7.28 -12.82
CA LEU A 512 10.06 7.10 -12.90
C LEU A 512 10.64 6.61 -11.57
N ALA A 513 10.23 7.22 -10.45
CA ALA A 513 10.63 6.79 -9.12
C ALA A 513 10.14 5.35 -8.83
N TRP A 514 8.89 5.05 -9.15
CA TRP A 514 8.30 3.73 -8.93
C TRP A 514 9.05 2.62 -9.67
N ALA A 515 9.32 2.80 -10.97
CA ALA A 515 10.13 1.86 -11.76
C ALA A 515 11.51 1.61 -11.13
N SER A 516 12.14 2.69 -10.65
CA SER A 516 13.46 2.61 -10.03
C SER A 516 13.44 1.95 -8.65
N ILE A 517 12.45 2.26 -7.80
CA ILE A 517 12.28 1.66 -6.46
C ILE A 517 12.09 0.14 -6.56
N LEU A 518 11.39 -0.32 -7.59
CA LEU A 518 11.17 -1.75 -7.82
C LEU A 518 12.38 -2.49 -8.42
N SER A 519 13.37 -1.79 -8.97
CA SER A 519 14.46 -2.42 -9.72
C SER A 519 15.85 -2.16 -9.12
N MET A 520 16.23 -0.89 -8.91
CA MET A 520 17.61 -0.51 -8.58
C MET A 520 18.09 -0.99 -7.20
N PRO A 521 17.32 -0.84 -6.09
CA PRO A 521 17.74 -1.33 -4.78
C PRO A 521 17.97 -2.83 -4.77
N TYR A 522 17.14 -3.59 -5.47
CA TYR A 522 17.29 -5.05 -5.57
C TYR A 522 18.50 -5.45 -6.42
N ALA A 523 18.77 -4.73 -7.50
CA ALA A 523 19.95 -4.96 -8.33
C ALA A 523 21.25 -4.68 -7.56
N ILE A 524 21.31 -3.59 -6.80
CA ILE A 524 22.46 -3.24 -5.94
C ILE A 524 22.62 -4.27 -4.80
N LEU A 525 21.50 -4.64 -4.16
CA LEU A 525 21.49 -5.60 -3.06
C LEU A 525 21.98 -6.98 -3.51
N ALA A 526 21.50 -7.47 -4.65
CA ALA A 526 21.86 -8.78 -5.19
C ALA A 526 23.38 -8.92 -5.40
N GLY A 527 24.08 -7.86 -5.80
CA GLY A 527 25.54 -7.85 -5.94
C GLY A 527 26.29 -7.87 -4.61
N ALA A 528 25.63 -7.57 -3.49
CA ALA A 528 26.23 -7.52 -2.16
C ALA A 528 25.93 -8.75 -1.28
N LEU A 529 24.96 -9.58 -1.68
CA LEU A 529 24.49 -10.73 -0.89
C LEU A 529 25.26 -12.02 -1.22
N PRO A 530 25.49 -12.87 -0.21
CA PRO A 530 25.99 -14.21 -0.45
C PRO A 530 24.92 -15.08 -1.12
N SER A 531 25.31 -15.84 -2.13
CA SER A 531 24.39 -16.65 -2.95
C SER A 531 23.59 -17.70 -2.14
N ASN A 532 24.22 -18.28 -1.11
CA ASN A 532 23.59 -19.29 -0.25
C ASN A 532 22.57 -18.73 0.76
N LYS A 533 22.49 -17.39 0.94
CA LYS A 533 21.54 -16.72 1.85
C LYS A 533 20.70 -15.64 1.13
N MET A 534 20.71 -15.65 -0.19
CA MET A 534 20.00 -14.66 -1.00
C MET A 534 18.53 -14.55 -0.60
N GLY A 535 17.82 -15.67 -0.47
CA GLY A 535 16.40 -15.69 -0.12
C GLY A 535 16.13 -15.13 1.28
N THR A 536 16.93 -15.51 2.28
CA THR A 536 16.79 -15.02 3.65
C THR A 536 16.98 -13.51 3.73
N TYR A 537 18.04 -12.98 3.10
CA TYR A 537 18.31 -11.54 3.12
C TYR A 537 17.30 -10.74 2.29
N MET A 538 16.80 -11.28 1.19
CA MET A 538 15.70 -10.65 0.43
C MET A 538 14.42 -10.58 1.26
N GLY A 539 14.11 -11.64 2.02
CA GLY A 539 12.99 -11.62 2.98
C GLY A 539 13.17 -10.60 4.11
N ILE A 540 14.39 -10.48 4.67
CA ILE A 540 14.71 -9.45 5.67
C ILE A 540 14.62 -8.06 5.06
N PHE A 541 15.02 -7.87 3.81
CA PHE A 541 14.95 -6.59 3.12
C PHE A 541 13.51 -6.08 2.99
N ASN A 542 12.54 -6.97 2.92
CA ASN A 542 11.12 -6.62 2.90
C ASN A 542 10.66 -5.92 4.20
N PHE A 543 11.33 -6.13 5.34
CA PHE A 543 11.04 -5.38 6.57
C PHE A 543 11.24 -3.88 6.38
N PHE A 544 12.25 -3.48 5.58
CA PHE A 544 12.53 -2.08 5.27
C PHE A 544 11.54 -1.45 4.28
N ILE A 545 10.65 -2.25 3.71
CA ILE A 545 9.50 -1.83 2.92
C ILE A 545 8.28 -1.65 3.82
N VAL A 546 8.02 -2.61 4.69
CA VAL A 546 6.80 -2.70 5.50
C VAL A 546 6.84 -1.76 6.71
N ILE A 547 7.98 -1.67 7.42
CA ILE A 547 8.11 -0.81 8.61
C ILE A 547 7.80 0.66 8.30
N PRO A 548 8.35 1.30 7.25
CA PRO A 548 8.00 2.68 6.91
C PRO A 548 6.51 2.87 6.56
N GLN A 549 5.85 1.86 6.02
CA GLN A 549 4.41 1.92 5.75
C GLN A 549 3.61 1.91 7.06
N ILE A 550 3.99 1.06 8.03
CA ILE A 550 3.36 1.06 9.38
C ILE A 550 3.56 2.40 10.06
N LEU A 551 4.77 2.97 9.98
CA LEU A 551 5.05 4.29 10.53
C LEU A 551 4.23 5.38 9.84
N ALA A 552 4.15 5.38 8.51
CA ALA A 552 3.33 6.32 7.76
C ALA A 552 1.85 6.21 8.16
N ALA A 553 1.30 4.99 8.24
CA ALA A 553 -0.08 4.76 8.71
C ALA A 553 -0.34 5.32 10.12
N SER A 554 0.67 5.30 10.98
CA SER A 554 0.53 5.72 12.38
C SER A 554 0.67 7.23 12.58
N ILE A 555 1.57 7.88 11.83
CA ILE A 555 1.93 9.30 12.06
C ILE A 555 1.30 10.28 11.07
N LEU A 556 0.97 9.87 9.86
CA LEU A 556 0.39 10.79 8.87
C LEU A 556 -0.96 11.37 9.32
N GLY A 557 -1.79 10.57 10.01
CA GLY A 557 -3.05 11.05 10.57
C GLY A 557 -2.85 12.17 11.59
N PHE A 558 -1.85 12.04 12.46
CA PHE A 558 -1.46 13.09 13.40
C PHE A 558 -0.99 14.36 12.66
N PHE A 559 -0.15 14.22 11.64
CA PHE A 559 0.29 15.38 10.86
C PHE A 559 -0.87 16.09 10.17
N VAL A 560 -1.77 15.35 9.52
CA VAL A 560 -2.93 15.94 8.84
C VAL A 560 -3.87 16.62 9.83
N GLY A 561 -4.24 15.96 10.92
CA GLY A 561 -5.18 16.50 11.89
C GLY A 561 -4.61 17.68 12.68
N THR A 562 -3.35 17.60 13.14
CA THR A 562 -2.76 18.55 14.08
C THR A 562 -1.88 19.60 13.41
N VAL A 563 -0.97 19.17 12.51
CA VAL A 563 0.07 20.04 11.93
C VAL A 563 -0.43 20.72 10.66
N PHE A 564 -1.10 19.97 9.78
CA PHE A 564 -1.55 20.46 8.48
C PHE A 564 -2.95 21.08 8.50
N GLY A 565 -3.58 21.17 9.66
CA GLY A 565 -4.90 21.78 9.81
C GLY A 565 -5.98 21.12 8.92
N GLY A 566 -5.98 19.80 8.83
CA GLY A 566 -6.91 19.00 8.04
C GLY A 566 -6.63 18.95 6.54
N GLN A 567 -5.58 19.60 6.05
CA GLN A 567 -5.28 19.64 4.62
C GLN A 567 -4.42 18.45 4.18
N ALA A 568 -5.06 17.47 3.55
CA ALA A 568 -4.41 16.22 3.10
C ALA A 568 -3.30 16.43 2.07
N ILE A 569 -3.37 17.51 1.26
CA ILE A 569 -2.40 17.81 0.21
C ILE A 569 -0.96 17.97 0.74
N TYR A 570 -0.78 18.46 1.96
CA TYR A 570 0.55 18.58 2.58
C TYR A 570 1.21 17.23 2.86
N SER A 571 0.44 16.15 2.92
CA SER A 571 1.00 14.80 3.01
C SER A 571 1.75 14.40 1.74
N LEU A 572 1.34 14.91 0.57
CA LEU A 572 2.06 14.68 -0.69
C LEU A 572 3.37 15.50 -0.72
N ILE A 573 3.36 16.73 -0.17
CA ILE A 573 4.59 17.53 -0.02
C ILE A 573 5.58 16.82 0.91
N LEU A 574 5.10 16.30 2.06
CA LEU A 574 5.91 15.53 2.99
C LEU A 574 6.48 14.26 2.33
N GLY A 575 5.65 13.56 1.53
CA GLY A 575 6.08 12.42 0.72
C GLY A 575 7.18 12.80 -0.27
N GLY A 576 7.01 13.91 -1.00
CA GLY A 576 8.02 14.39 -1.92
C GLY A 576 9.35 14.80 -1.25
N ALA A 577 9.27 15.47 -0.09
CA ALA A 577 10.44 15.76 0.74
C ALA A 577 11.14 14.48 1.21
N SER A 578 10.37 13.46 1.59
CA SER A 578 10.91 12.15 1.96
C SER A 578 11.65 11.49 0.78
N MET A 579 11.14 11.59 -0.46
CA MET A 579 11.85 11.10 -1.65
C MET A 579 13.17 11.84 -1.89
N PHE A 580 13.25 13.14 -1.64
CA PHE A 580 14.53 13.88 -1.75
C PHE A 580 15.54 13.40 -0.71
N ILE A 581 15.09 13.11 0.52
CA ILE A 581 15.98 12.50 1.53
C ILE A 581 16.47 11.13 1.04
N ALA A 582 15.59 10.30 0.50
CA ALA A 582 15.96 8.99 -0.07
C ALA A 582 16.99 9.16 -1.19
N ALA A 583 16.78 10.12 -2.12
CA ALA A 583 17.69 10.41 -3.22
C ALA A 583 19.09 10.82 -2.73
N PHE A 584 19.14 11.66 -1.68
CA PHE A 584 20.40 12.03 -1.05
C PHE A 584 21.11 10.84 -0.40
N MET A 585 20.36 10.00 0.32
CA MET A 585 20.90 8.80 1.00
C MET A 585 21.44 7.75 0.02
N VAL A 586 20.84 7.62 -1.17
CA VAL A 586 21.36 6.72 -2.22
C VAL A 586 22.82 6.99 -2.57
N LEU A 587 23.25 8.23 -2.54
CA LEU A 587 24.63 8.61 -2.91
C LEU A 587 25.68 7.96 -2.00
N PHE A 588 25.30 7.63 -0.76
CA PHE A 588 26.17 6.97 0.22
C PHE A 588 26.15 5.44 0.14
N VAL A 589 25.28 4.86 -0.70
CA VAL A 589 25.18 3.40 -0.86
C VAL A 589 26.44 2.87 -1.55
N THR A 590 27.00 1.80 -1.00
CA THR A 590 28.13 1.11 -1.62
C THR A 590 27.61 0.11 -2.65
N ASP A 591 27.87 0.33 -3.93
CA ASP A 591 27.59 -0.61 -5.00
C ASP A 591 28.89 -1.30 -5.44
N ARG A 592 28.97 -2.61 -5.23
CA ARG A 592 30.21 -3.38 -5.52
C ARG A 592 30.49 -3.47 -7.01
N ASP A 593 29.45 -3.53 -7.84
CA ASP A 593 29.64 -3.68 -9.29
C ASP A 593 30.09 -2.34 -9.94
N ASP A 594 29.75 -1.17 -9.36
CA ASP A 594 30.26 0.12 -9.82
C ASP A 594 31.78 0.24 -9.55
N VAL A 595 32.27 -0.33 -8.44
CA VAL A 595 33.70 -0.31 -8.08
C VAL A 595 34.51 -1.12 -9.08
N VAL A 596 33.99 -2.26 -9.55
CA VAL A 596 34.67 -3.15 -10.53
C VAL A 596 34.65 -2.55 -11.94
N ALA A 597 33.65 -1.75 -12.31
CA ALA A 597 33.55 -1.15 -13.64
C ALA A 597 34.51 0.05 -13.84
N HIS A 598 35.03 0.65 -12.76
CA HIS A 598 35.93 1.80 -12.79
C HIS A 598 37.39 1.46 -12.38
N THR A 599 37.70 0.20 -12.03
CA THR A 599 39.04 -0.34 -11.86
C THR A 599 39.43 -1.20 -13.08
#